data_a5bb041ec5bd5172dcb533ea36da3cfc
#
_entry.id   a5bb041ec5bd5172dcb533ea36da3cfc
#
_cell.length_a   1.000
_cell.length_b   1.000
_cell.length_c   1.000
_cell.angle_alpha   90.00
_cell.angle_beta   90.00
_cell.angle_gamma   90.00
#
_symmetry.space_group_name_H-M   'P 1'
#
loop_
_entity.id
_entity.type
_entity.pdbx_description
1 polymer ?
#
loop_
_entity_poly.entity_id
_entity_poly.type
_entity_poly.pdbx_seq_one_letter_code
_entity_poly.pdbx_strand_id
1 'polypeptide(L)'
;DLARQGFDVEVLERASSPGGKMREVKVGESYIDAGPTVFTMKWVFESLFHDAGSKLEEFLELQTASILARHAWRNDSHAGSRLDLFADIEQNAAAIADFAGGREANGYRAFCKRGADIYQTLRDTYMAAQRPSPFELVQRVGFGNLGAMWRTAPMKTLWAELGNYFHDPRLRQLFGRYATYVGSSPQFAPATLMLIAHVEQEGVWIVKGGMRRVADALQQLGEKHGARFRFNTHVDEIQIAQGRVEGVRLAGGEILAFDAVVFNGDISALGTGLLGAPVTKAAKPIARKDRSLSAVTWCVSAKTRGFPLHHHNVFFAEDYLEEFDAVFRRRTITSAPTVYVCAQDRADAAVDQHIERDSDRMLVLINAPADGDVSSLSEVQIAALQENAFVVMRQCGLEIDASTMSSVATPPEGFNALFPATGGALYGRANHGSMASFARPGATSGIRGLYLAGGSVHPGAGIPMATISGRLAAQRFIADLGF
;
A
#
# COMPACT_ATOMS: atom_id res chain seq x y z
N ASP A 1 -17.79 -10.80 -6.35
CA ASP A 1 -18.43 -11.85 -5.51
C ASP A 1 -19.94 -11.67 -5.45
N LEU A 2 -20.49 -10.50 -5.08
CA LEU A 2 -21.95 -10.30 -4.94
C LEU A 2 -22.71 -10.50 -6.26
N ALA A 3 -22.27 -9.85 -7.35
CA ALA A 3 -22.89 -9.98 -8.68
C ALA A 3 -22.90 -11.46 -9.15
N ARG A 4 -21.79 -12.18 -8.93
CA ARG A 4 -21.68 -13.61 -9.22
C ARG A 4 -22.72 -14.47 -8.46
N GLN A 5 -23.15 -14.03 -7.28
CA GLN A 5 -24.19 -14.70 -6.49
C GLN A 5 -25.61 -14.26 -6.88
N GLY A 6 -25.76 -13.47 -7.94
CA GLY A 6 -27.06 -13.04 -8.46
C GLY A 6 -27.63 -11.78 -7.81
N PHE A 7 -26.88 -11.08 -6.97
CA PHE A 7 -27.30 -9.79 -6.44
C PHE A 7 -27.20 -8.69 -7.52
N ASP A 8 -28.18 -7.80 -7.53
CA ASP A 8 -28.10 -6.59 -8.34
C ASP A 8 -27.12 -5.60 -7.72
N VAL A 9 -25.98 -5.38 -8.38
CA VAL A 9 -24.88 -4.58 -7.83
C VAL A 9 -24.66 -3.34 -8.70
N GLU A 10 -24.67 -2.19 -8.06
CA GLU A 10 -24.30 -0.93 -8.67
C GLU A 10 -23.12 -0.30 -7.92
N VAL A 11 -22.05 0.04 -8.64
CA VAL A 11 -20.86 0.70 -8.12
C VAL A 11 -20.93 2.18 -8.47
N LEU A 12 -20.98 3.01 -7.45
CA LEU A 12 -21.00 4.48 -7.57
C LEU A 12 -19.61 5.02 -7.29
N GLU A 13 -18.97 5.64 -8.30
CA GLU A 13 -17.63 6.20 -8.19
C GLU A 13 -17.64 7.68 -8.60
N ARG A 14 -17.10 8.55 -7.74
CA ARG A 14 -17.05 9.99 -8.02
C ARG A 14 -16.01 10.36 -9.10
N ALA A 15 -14.95 9.56 -9.26
CA ALA A 15 -13.97 9.74 -10.32
C ALA A 15 -14.54 9.29 -11.68
N SER A 16 -13.86 9.68 -12.75
CA SER A 16 -14.22 9.27 -14.12
C SER A 16 -13.85 7.82 -14.43
N SER A 17 -13.32 7.09 -13.45
CA SER A 17 -12.73 5.76 -13.68
C SER A 17 -12.50 5.01 -12.37
N PRO A 18 -12.45 3.65 -12.40
CA PRO A 18 -12.24 2.85 -11.21
C PRO A 18 -10.80 2.95 -10.69
N GLY A 19 -10.54 2.44 -9.50
CA GLY A 19 -9.21 2.23 -8.96
C GLY A 19 -8.90 3.01 -7.69
N GLY A 20 -9.54 4.16 -7.48
CA GLY A 20 -9.28 4.99 -6.31
C GLY A 20 -7.80 5.35 -6.19
N LYS A 21 -7.06 4.68 -5.27
CA LYS A 21 -5.62 4.90 -5.10
C LYS A 21 -4.77 4.34 -6.24
N MET A 22 -5.26 3.36 -7.01
CA MET A 22 -4.62 2.89 -8.25
C MET A 22 -4.98 3.82 -9.40
N ARG A 23 -4.46 5.03 -9.37
CA ARG A 23 -4.73 6.10 -10.33
C ARG A 23 -3.52 6.39 -11.20
N GLU A 24 -3.78 6.98 -12.35
CA GLU A 24 -2.77 7.55 -13.25
C GLU A 24 -2.83 9.06 -13.21
N VAL A 25 -1.70 9.71 -13.49
CA VAL A 25 -1.58 11.16 -13.66
C VAL A 25 -1.01 11.45 -15.03
N LYS A 26 -1.64 12.35 -15.75
CA LYS A 26 -1.13 12.83 -17.05
C LYS A 26 0.03 13.80 -16.82
N VAL A 27 1.18 13.51 -17.45
CA VAL A 27 2.39 14.33 -17.42
C VAL A 27 2.86 14.52 -18.86
N GLY A 28 2.71 15.72 -19.39
CA GLY A 28 2.89 15.95 -20.82
C GLY A 28 1.92 15.09 -21.64
N GLU A 29 2.46 14.29 -22.54
CA GLU A 29 1.66 13.35 -23.37
C GLU A 29 1.57 11.93 -22.76
N SER A 30 2.22 11.68 -21.63
CA SER A 30 2.28 10.36 -21.00
C SER A 30 1.35 10.25 -19.79
N TYR A 31 0.93 9.02 -19.47
CA TYR A 31 0.27 8.68 -18.21
C TYR A 31 1.25 7.92 -17.33
N ILE A 32 1.28 8.25 -16.04
CA ILE A 32 2.17 7.68 -15.04
C ILE A 32 1.32 7.16 -13.89
N ASP A 33 1.50 5.89 -13.50
CA ASP A 33 0.88 5.34 -12.29
C ASP A 33 1.28 6.16 -11.06
N ALA A 34 0.31 6.64 -10.31
CA ALA A 34 0.49 7.58 -9.20
C ALA A 34 -0.06 7.05 -7.88
N GLY A 35 -0.07 5.74 -7.73
CA GLY A 35 -0.57 5.01 -6.56
C GLY A 35 0.34 3.86 -6.15
N PRO A 36 -0.24 2.72 -5.71
CA PRO A 36 0.52 1.52 -5.42
C PRO A 36 1.26 1.03 -6.67
N THR A 37 2.51 0.62 -6.50
CA THR A 37 3.40 0.23 -7.60
C THR A 37 3.80 -1.25 -7.57
N VAL A 38 3.53 -1.94 -6.45
CA VAL A 38 3.99 -3.32 -6.23
C VAL A 38 2.79 -4.28 -6.32
N PHE A 39 2.84 -5.24 -7.24
CA PHE A 39 1.87 -6.33 -7.32
C PHE A 39 2.46 -7.59 -6.71
N THR A 40 1.87 -8.03 -5.60
CA THR A 40 2.27 -9.22 -4.84
C THR A 40 1.06 -10.07 -4.51
N MET A 41 1.28 -11.23 -3.87
CA MET A 41 0.21 -12.14 -3.44
C MET A 41 -0.76 -12.44 -4.60
N LYS A 42 -0.22 -12.80 -5.75
CA LYS A 42 -0.97 -13.10 -6.98
C LYS A 42 -2.13 -14.06 -6.72
N TRP A 43 -1.95 -15.02 -5.80
CA TRP A 43 -2.97 -16.00 -5.42
C TRP A 43 -4.31 -15.39 -4.97
N VAL A 44 -4.29 -14.17 -4.41
CA VAL A 44 -5.53 -13.47 -4.00
C VAL A 44 -6.40 -13.15 -5.21
N PHE A 45 -5.76 -12.69 -6.27
CA PHE A 45 -6.44 -12.34 -7.52
C PHE A 45 -6.79 -13.60 -8.31
N GLU A 46 -5.88 -14.57 -8.41
CA GLU A 46 -6.15 -15.87 -9.04
C GLU A 46 -7.37 -16.54 -8.43
N SER A 47 -7.46 -16.58 -7.09
CA SER A 47 -8.63 -17.13 -6.39
C SER A 47 -9.90 -16.34 -6.72
N LEU A 48 -9.86 -15.00 -6.74
CA LEU A 48 -11.02 -14.18 -7.06
C LEU A 48 -11.53 -14.43 -8.49
N PHE A 49 -10.62 -14.45 -9.48
CA PHE A 49 -10.97 -14.70 -10.87
C PHE A 49 -11.44 -16.15 -11.09
N HIS A 50 -10.78 -17.13 -10.47
CA HIS A 50 -11.19 -18.53 -10.51
C HIS A 50 -12.61 -18.74 -9.96
N ASP A 51 -12.90 -18.17 -8.79
CA ASP A 51 -14.24 -18.25 -8.17
C ASP A 51 -15.31 -17.59 -9.04
N ALA A 52 -14.92 -16.62 -9.88
CA ALA A 52 -15.77 -15.97 -10.85
C ALA A 52 -15.78 -16.69 -12.22
N GLY A 53 -15.28 -17.93 -12.31
CA GLY A 53 -15.28 -18.72 -13.54
C GLY A 53 -14.40 -18.14 -14.65
N SER A 54 -13.34 -17.44 -14.29
CA SER A 54 -12.38 -16.81 -15.22
C SER A 54 -10.94 -17.08 -14.77
N LYS A 55 -9.97 -16.77 -15.62
CA LYS A 55 -8.55 -16.80 -15.25
C LYS A 55 -8.02 -15.38 -15.20
N LEU A 56 -7.13 -15.11 -14.26
CA LEU A 56 -6.49 -13.79 -14.11
C LEU A 56 -5.76 -13.37 -15.39
N GLU A 57 -5.09 -14.33 -16.04
CA GLU A 57 -4.31 -14.13 -17.26
C GLU A 57 -5.14 -13.74 -18.50
N GLU A 58 -6.46 -13.94 -18.46
CA GLU A 58 -7.38 -13.47 -19.50
C GLU A 58 -7.57 -11.95 -19.46
N PHE A 59 -7.29 -11.32 -18.32
CA PHE A 59 -7.54 -9.89 -18.07
C PHE A 59 -6.27 -9.09 -17.83
N LEU A 60 -5.21 -9.71 -17.31
CA LEU A 60 -3.95 -9.07 -16.95
C LEU A 60 -2.75 -9.83 -17.50
N GLU A 61 -1.86 -9.13 -18.14
CA GLU A 61 -0.53 -9.64 -18.49
C GLU A 61 0.44 -9.26 -17.38
N LEU A 62 0.99 -10.29 -16.70
CA LEU A 62 1.90 -10.15 -15.56
C LEU A 62 3.27 -10.67 -15.92
N GLN A 63 4.30 -9.87 -15.71
CA GLN A 63 5.69 -10.24 -15.85
C GLN A 63 6.33 -10.38 -14.47
N THR A 64 7.01 -11.48 -14.18
CA THR A 64 7.76 -11.65 -12.93
C THR A 64 8.95 -10.69 -12.91
N ALA A 65 9.11 -9.94 -11.83
CA ALA A 65 10.27 -9.09 -11.64
C ALA A 65 11.51 -9.95 -11.33
N SER A 66 12.58 -9.82 -12.10
CA SER A 66 13.86 -10.50 -11.86
C SER A 66 14.59 -9.86 -10.68
N ILE A 67 14.56 -8.54 -10.57
CA ILE A 67 15.03 -7.76 -9.42
C ILE A 67 13.80 -7.13 -8.78
N LEU A 68 13.56 -7.47 -7.50
CA LEU A 68 12.41 -6.98 -6.76
C LEU A 68 12.53 -5.48 -6.44
N ALA A 69 13.74 -5.06 -6.05
CA ALA A 69 14.06 -3.66 -5.82
C ALA A 69 15.58 -3.47 -5.79
N ARG A 70 16.03 -2.33 -6.30
CA ARG A 70 17.41 -1.86 -6.20
C ARG A 70 17.53 -0.82 -5.09
N HIS A 71 18.49 -1.02 -4.20
CA HIS A 71 18.75 -0.15 -3.07
C HIS A 71 20.09 0.51 -3.22
N ALA A 72 20.17 1.81 -2.90
CA ALA A 72 21.38 2.60 -2.99
C ALA A 72 21.56 3.48 -1.77
N TRP A 73 22.81 3.67 -1.38
CA TRP A 73 23.26 4.56 -0.31
C TRP A 73 24.22 5.57 -0.87
N ARG A 74 24.18 6.79 -0.30
CA ARG A 74 25.01 7.89 -0.77
C ARG A 74 26.50 7.69 -0.47
N ASN A 75 27.31 8.54 -1.08
CA ASN A 75 28.73 8.35 -1.34
C ASN A 75 29.73 8.71 -0.22
N ASP A 76 29.36 8.91 1.04
CA ASP A 76 30.33 9.46 2.03
C ASP A 76 31.13 8.37 2.75
N SER A 77 30.49 7.43 3.41
CA SER A 77 31.14 6.32 4.12
C SER A 77 30.94 4.98 3.45
N HIS A 78 29.99 4.89 2.52
CA HIS A 78 29.57 3.68 1.81
C HIS A 78 29.48 3.94 0.30
N ALA A 79 30.48 4.63 -0.24
CA ALA A 79 30.57 5.09 -1.62
C ALA A 79 30.18 4.01 -2.64
N GLY A 80 29.13 4.31 -3.42
CA GLY A 80 28.68 3.44 -4.50
C GLY A 80 28.06 2.13 -4.04
N SER A 81 27.72 1.97 -2.76
CA SER A 81 27.12 0.73 -2.28
C SER A 81 25.68 0.60 -2.77
N ARG A 82 25.47 -0.48 -3.50
CA ARG A 82 24.19 -0.84 -4.11
C ARG A 82 23.89 -2.29 -3.81
N LEU A 83 22.63 -2.59 -3.48
CA LEU A 83 22.16 -3.94 -3.23
C LEU A 83 20.86 -4.18 -3.97
N ASP A 84 20.83 -5.20 -4.81
CA ASP A 84 19.61 -5.69 -5.45
C ASP A 84 19.01 -6.82 -4.63
N LEU A 85 17.68 -6.81 -4.49
CA LEU A 85 16.94 -7.93 -3.93
C LEU A 85 16.23 -8.70 -5.05
N PHE A 86 16.22 -10.01 -4.90
CA PHE A 86 15.64 -11.00 -5.80
C PHE A 86 14.54 -11.80 -5.07
N ALA A 87 13.72 -12.55 -5.80
CA ALA A 87 12.78 -13.47 -5.18
C ALA A 87 13.48 -14.67 -4.52
N ASP A 88 14.60 -15.12 -5.09
CA ASP A 88 15.37 -16.26 -4.57
C ASP A 88 16.19 -15.90 -3.33
N ILE A 89 16.01 -16.70 -2.25
CA ILE A 89 16.66 -16.48 -0.95
C ILE A 89 18.19 -16.64 -1.05
N GLU A 90 18.67 -17.62 -1.79
CA GLU A 90 20.11 -17.90 -1.85
C GLU A 90 20.84 -16.87 -2.73
N GLN A 91 20.18 -16.38 -3.79
CA GLN A 91 20.70 -15.28 -4.59
C GLN A 91 20.81 -14.00 -3.75
N ASN A 92 19.82 -13.70 -2.93
CA ASN A 92 19.89 -12.59 -1.97
C ASN A 92 21.00 -12.79 -0.93
N ALA A 93 21.11 -14.02 -0.38
CA ALA A 93 22.14 -14.33 0.60
C ALA A 93 23.55 -14.16 0.02
N ALA A 94 23.76 -14.57 -1.25
CA ALA A 94 25.02 -14.31 -1.95
C ALA A 94 25.30 -12.83 -2.13
N ALA A 95 24.31 -12.06 -2.63
CA ALA A 95 24.43 -10.62 -2.81
C ALA A 95 24.70 -9.89 -1.48
N ILE A 96 24.06 -10.31 -0.39
CA ILE A 96 24.29 -9.76 0.96
C ILE A 96 25.66 -10.16 1.50
N ALA A 97 26.16 -11.40 1.20
CA ALA A 97 27.49 -11.82 1.59
C ALA A 97 28.58 -10.95 0.94
N ASP A 98 28.42 -10.63 -0.34
CA ASP A 98 29.33 -9.76 -1.08
C ASP A 98 29.23 -8.30 -0.57
N PHE A 99 28.03 -7.84 -0.19
CA PHE A 99 27.77 -6.49 0.25
C PHE A 99 28.21 -6.20 1.70
N ALA A 100 27.99 -7.16 2.63
CA ALA A 100 28.13 -6.95 4.07
C ALA A 100 28.74 -8.15 4.82
N GLY A 101 29.09 -9.21 4.13
CA GLY A 101 29.75 -10.39 4.70
C GLY A 101 28.83 -11.55 5.04
N GLY A 102 29.45 -12.74 5.20
CA GLY A 102 28.73 -14.01 5.39
C GLY A 102 27.89 -14.09 6.66
N ARG A 103 28.21 -13.32 7.71
CA ARG A 103 27.40 -13.22 8.92
C ARG A 103 26.02 -12.64 8.62
N GLU A 104 25.97 -11.57 7.83
CA GLU A 104 24.74 -10.89 7.44
C GLU A 104 23.90 -11.77 6.52
N ALA A 105 24.53 -12.52 5.61
CA ALA A 105 23.85 -13.50 4.77
C ALA A 105 23.16 -14.61 5.59
N ASN A 106 23.81 -15.11 6.65
CA ASN A 106 23.21 -16.09 7.55
C ASN A 106 22.06 -15.45 8.37
N GLY A 107 22.22 -14.19 8.79
CA GLY A 107 21.14 -13.40 9.41
C GLY A 107 19.95 -13.27 8.49
N TYR A 108 20.18 -13.01 7.20
CA TYR A 108 19.13 -12.93 6.18
C TYR A 108 18.34 -14.24 6.02
N ARG A 109 19.02 -15.40 5.94
CA ARG A 109 18.33 -16.71 5.89
C ARG A 109 17.44 -16.94 7.11
N ALA A 110 17.96 -16.63 8.30
CA ALA A 110 17.18 -16.75 9.54
C ALA A 110 15.97 -15.79 9.58
N PHE A 111 16.16 -14.56 9.10
CA PHE A 111 15.11 -13.56 8.93
C PHE A 111 14.00 -14.04 7.97
N CYS A 112 14.35 -14.56 6.81
CA CYS A 112 13.42 -15.11 5.83
C CYS A 112 12.61 -16.28 6.38
N LYS A 113 13.28 -17.23 7.04
CA LYS A 113 12.60 -18.34 7.71
C LYS A 113 11.58 -17.85 8.72
N ARG A 114 11.94 -16.83 9.51
CA ARG A 114 11.03 -16.21 10.48
C ARG A 114 9.84 -15.54 9.80
N GLY A 115 10.08 -14.81 8.69
CA GLY A 115 9.04 -14.20 7.87
C GLY A 115 8.02 -15.24 7.35
N ALA A 116 8.52 -16.36 6.85
CA ALA A 116 7.70 -17.48 6.38
C ALA A 116 6.85 -18.08 7.52
N ASP A 117 7.44 -18.36 8.68
CA ASP A 117 6.72 -18.89 9.85
C ASP A 117 5.58 -17.96 10.28
N ILE A 118 5.81 -16.64 10.28
CA ILE A 118 4.79 -15.64 10.61
C ILE A 118 3.68 -15.63 9.56
N TYR A 119 4.05 -15.60 8.28
CA TYR A 119 3.08 -15.60 7.18
C TYR A 119 2.17 -16.82 7.22
N GLN A 120 2.74 -18.02 7.33
CA GLN A 120 1.98 -19.27 7.44
C GLN A 120 1.03 -19.28 8.63
N THR A 121 1.47 -18.71 9.78
CA THR A 121 0.62 -18.61 10.96
C THR A 121 -0.57 -17.67 10.76
N LEU A 122 -0.37 -16.54 10.06
CA LEU A 122 -1.34 -15.45 9.98
C LEU A 122 -2.17 -15.44 8.69
N ARG A 123 -1.74 -16.11 7.63
CA ARG A 123 -2.41 -16.10 6.33
C ARG A 123 -3.89 -16.44 6.44
N ASP A 124 -4.20 -17.63 6.96
CA ASP A 124 -5.57 -18.16 6.98
C ASP A 124 -6.29 -17.87 8.31
N THR A 125 -5.55 -17.58 9.37
CA THR A 125 -6.11 -17.33 10.71
C THR A 125 -6.46 -15.85 10.95
N TYR A 126 -5.76 -14.95 10.25
CA TYR A 126 -5.93 -13.50 10.39
C TYR A 126 -6.20 -12.81 9.07
N MET A 127 -5.31 -12.97 8.04
CA MET A 127 -5.37 -12.15 6.82
C MET A 127 -6.59 -12.50 5.94
N ALA A 128 -6.80 -13.79 5.66
CA ALA A 128 -7.89 -14.28 4.80
C ALA A 128 -9.19 -14.60 5.58
N ALA A 129 -9.27 -14.26 6.85
CA ALA A 129 -10.42 -14.54 7.70
C ALA A 129 -11.11 -13.25 8.19
N GLN A 130 -12.40 -13.36 8.56
CA GLN A 130 -13.11 -12.28 9.24
C GLN A 130 -12.30 -11.81 10.46
N ARG A 131 -12.26 -10.49 10.68
CA ARG A 131 -11.46 -9.87 11.75
C ARG A 131 -11.66 -10.59 13.08
N PRO A 132 -10.61 -11.24 13.63
CA PRO A 132 -10.71 -11.88 14.93
C PRO A 132 -10.51 -10.88 16.08
N SER A 133 -11.05 -11.20 17.23
CA SER A 133 -10.50 -10.71 18.50
C SER A 133 -9.14 -11.40 18.78
N PRO A 134 -8.30 -10.87 19.68
CA PRO A 134 -7.06 -11.55 20.06
C PRO A 134 -7.27 -12.99 20.56
N PHE A 135 -8.35 -13.23 21.29
CA PHE A 135 -8.70 -14.56 21.80
C PHE A 135 -9.10 -15.52 20.68
N GLU A 136 -9.96 -15.07 19.74
CA GLU A 136 -10.33 -15.85 18.55
C GLU A 136 -9.12 -16.18 17.68
N LEU A 137 -8.15 -15.26 17.57
CA LEU A 137 -6.92 -15.56 16.83
C LEU A 137 -6.14 -16.70 17.48
N VAL A 138 -6.01 -16.70 18.81
CA VAL A 138 -5.37 -17.80 19.54
C VAL A 138 -6.11 -19.12 19.32
N GLN A 139 -7.44 -19.10 19.35
CA GLN A 139 -8.25 -20.28 19.05
C GLN A 139 -8.04 -20.82 17.63
N ARG A 140 -7.99 -19.92 16.63
CA ARG A 140 -7.78 -20.28 15.21
C ARG A 140 -6.39 -20.86 14.98
N VAL A 141 -5.36 -20.31 15.63
CA VAL A 141 -3.99 -20.87 15.56
C VAL A 141 -3.91 -22.20 16.32
N GLY A 142 -4.79 -22.42 17.28
CA GLY A 142 -4.86 -23.62 18.11
C GLY A 142 -4.04 -23.51 19.39
N PHE A 143 -4.63 -23.93 20.52
CA PHE A 143 -3.98 -23.88 21.84
C PHE A 143 -2.69 -24.72 21.90
N GLY A 144 -2.59 -25.78 21.10
CA GLY A 144 -1.36 -26.58 20.96
C GLY A 144 -0.22 -25.86 20.23
N ASN A 145 -0.52 -24.78 19.51
CA ASN A 145 0.43 -24.01 18.69
C ASN A 145 0.78 -22.63 19.29
N LEU A 146 0.64 -22.43 20.60
CA LEU A 146 0.99 -21.17 21.26
C LEU A 146 2.43 -20.72 20.94
N GLY A 147 3.35 -21.67 20.72
CA GLY A 147 4.68 -21.37 20.22
C GLY A 147 4.71 -20.66 18.87
N ALA A 148 3.76 -20.96 17.96
CA ALA A 148 3.64 -20.23 16.70
C ALA A 148 3.21 -18.77 16.93
N MET A 149 2.24 -18.53 17.85
CA MET A 149 1.84 -17.17 18.23
C MET A 149 3.02 -16.37 18.82
N TRP A 150 3.80 -16.97 19.73
CA TRP A 150 5.01 -16.32 20.26
C TRP A 150 6.05 -16.04 19.15
N ARG A 151 6.15 -16.93 18.18
CA ARG A 151 7.00 -16.72 17.02
C ARG A 151 6.54 -15.56 16.11
N THR A 152 5.32 -15.07 16.16
CA THR A 152 4.93 -13.85 15.43
C THR A 152 5.54 -12.57 16.03
N ALA A 153 6.17 -12.66 17.22
CA ALA A 153 6.82 -11.54 17.94
C ALA A 153 5.97 -10.27 18.04
N PRO A 154 4.68 -10.36 18.45
CA PRO A 154 3.75 -9.23 18.38
C PRO A 154 4.11 -8.10 19.36
N MET A 155 4.87 -8.41 20.41
CA MET A 155 5.25 -7.46 21.47
C MET A 155 6.57 -6.73 21.19
N LYS A 156 7.31 -7.12 20.15
CA LYS A 156 8.56 -6.46 19.73
C LYS A 156 8.31 -5.53 18.55
N THR A 157 9.06 -4.45 18.47
CA THR A 157 9.06 -3.60 17.29
C THR A 157 9.92 -4.22 16.17
N LEU A 158 9.57 -3.91 14.92
CA LEU A 158 10.35 -4.37 13.77
C LEU A 158 11.82 -3.95 13.90
N TRP A 159 12.08 -2.69 14.24
CA TRP A 159 13.43 -2.18 14.37
C TRP A 159 14.26 -2.90 15.43
N ALA A 160 13.67 -3.21 16.58
CA ALA A 160 14.35 -3.95 17.64
C ALA A 160 14.64 -5.40 17.23
N GLU A 161 13.66 -6.06 16.59
CA GLU A 161 13.82 -7.46 16.18
C GLU A 161 14.82 -7.61 15.03
N LEU A 162 14.88 -6.66 14.08
CA LEU A 162 15.88 -6.67 13.01
C LEU A 162 17.32 -6.66 13.52
N GLY A 163 17.58 -6.06 14.69
CA GLY A 163 18.89 -6.08 15.31
C GLY A 163 19.39 -7.48 15.75
N ASN A 164 18.50 -8.48 15.81
CA ASN A 164 18.88 -9.87 16.06
C ASN A 164 19.41 -10.58 14.80
N TYR A 165 19.11 -10.05 13.63
CA TYR A 165 19.46 -10.64 12.32
C TYR A 165 20.56 -9.86 11.62
N PHE A 166 20.55 -8.52 11.72
CA PHE A 166 21.42 -7.64 10.97
C PHE A 166 22.21 -6.70 11.88
N HIS A 167 23.52 -6.69 11.70
CA HIS A 167 24.47 -5.80 12.40
C HIS A 167 24.89 -4.63 11.50
N ASP A 168 24.90 -4.85 10.17
CA ASP A 168 25.10 -3.78 9.20
C ASP A 168 23.89 -2.82 9.23
N PRO A 169 24.10 -1.53 9.51
CA PRO A 169 23.00 -0.57 9.62
C PRO A 169 22.22 -0.41 8.32
N ARG A 170 22.86 -0.62 7.16
CA ARG A 170 22.22 -0.52 5.85
C ARG A 170 21.18 -1.63 5.66
N LEU A 171 21.46 -2.85 6.10
CA LEU A 171 20.51 -3.97 6.04
C LEU A 171 19.37 -3.76 7.04
N ARG A 172 19.64 -3.26 8.25
CA ARG A 172 18.56 -2.86 9.18
C ARG A 172 17.65 -1.79 8.59
N GLN A 173 18.22 -0.81 7.92
CA GLN A 173 17.49 0.25 7.22
C GLN A 173 16.64 -0.33 6.09
N LEU A 174 17.23 -1.18 5.25
CA LEU A 174 16.56 -1.82 4.12
C LEU A 174 15.33 -2.61 4.57
N PHE A 175 15.49 -3.55 5.51
CA PHE A 175 14.38 -4.38 6.00
C PHE A 175 13.46 -3.63 6.97
N GLY A 176 13.94 -2.57 7.62
CA GLY A 176 13.10 -1.63 8.38
C GLY A 176 12.06 -0.92 7.50
N ARG A 177 12.37 -0.73 6.21
CA ARG A 177 11.45 -0.14 5.23
C ARG A 177 10.14 -0.91 5.06
N TYR A 178 10.09 -2.18 5.43
CA TYR A 178 8.84 -2.94 5.39
C TYR A 178 7.72 -2.32 6.25
N ALA A 179 8.06 -1.54 7.27
CA ALA A 179 7.05 -0.77 8.01
C ALA A 179 6.31 0.26 7.13
N THR A 180 6.96 0.81 6.11
CA THR A 180 6.35 1.80 5.21
C THR A 180 5.31 1.19 4.28
N TYR A 181 5.33 -0.13 4.02
CA TYR A 181 4.30 -0.84 3.24
C TYR A 181 2.92 -0.76 3.89
N VAL A 182 2.89 -0.52 5.20
CA VAL A 182 1.65 -0.30 5.97
C VAL A 182 1.60 1.11 6.58
N GLY A 183 2.39 2.03 6.04
CA GLY A 183 2.41 3.44 6.42
C GLY A 183 2.87 3.71 7.84
N SER A 184 3.86 2.97 8.35
CA SER A 184 4.28 3.00 9.75
C SER A 184 5.79 3.22 9.90
N SER A 185 6.22 3.60 11.11
CA SER A 185 7.63 3.65 11.49
C SER A 185 8.11 2.26 11.93
N PRO A 186 9.32 1.82 11.53
CA PRO A 186 9.90 0.56 12.02
C PRO A 186 10.15 0.56 13.53
N GLN A 187 10.32 1.74 14.15
CA GLN A 187 10.49 1.89 15.59
C GLN A 187 9.22 1.54 16.39
N PHE A 188 8.04 1.64 15.78
CA PHE A 188 6.76 1.46 16.44
C PHE A 188 5.93 0.31 15.86
N ALA A 189 6.18 -0.07 14.61
CA ALA A 189 5.50 -1.17 13.95
C ALA A 189 5.90 -2.52 14.57
N PRO A 190 4.97 -3.49 14.69
CA PRO A 190 5.28 -4.78 15.27
C PRO A 190 6.20 -5.61 14.34
N ALA A 191 7.01 -6.48 14.95
CA ALA A 191 7.93 -7.36 14.24
C ALA A 191 7.21 -8.40 13.35
N THR A 192 5.91 -8.59 13.51
CA THR A 192 5.09 -9.40 12.60
C THR A 192 5.23 -8.97 11.14
N LEU A 193 5.59 -7.70 10.85
CA LEU A 193 5.82 -7.20 9.49
C LEU A 193 7.01 -7.85 8.78
N MET A 194 7.83 -8.66 9.46
CA MET A 194 8.84 -9.51 8.81
C MET A 194 8.22 -10.47 7.80
N LEU A 195 6.91 -10.80 7.93
CA LEU A 195 6.19 -11.59 6.92
C LEU A 195 6.25 -11.00 5.50
N ILE A 196 6.48 -9.69 5.35
CA ILE A 196 6.59 -9.01 4.05
C ILE A 196 7.77 -9.58 3.24
N ALA A 197 8.87 -9.98 3.92
CA ALA A 197 9.97 -10.66 3.24
C ALA A 197 9.49 -11.93 2.52
N HIS A 198 8.64 -12.74 3.17
CA HIS A 198 8.08 -13.94 2.55
C HIS A 198 7.13 -13.59 1.39
N VAL A 199 6.31 -12.56 1.55
CA VAL A 199 5.42 -12.09 0.47
C VAL A 199 6.21 -11.68 -0.77
N GLU A 200 7.35 -11.01 -0.60
CA GLU A 200 8.22 -10.64 -1.73
C GLU A 200 8.90 -11.87 -2.34
N GLN A 201 9.27 -12.87 -1.53
CA GLN A 201 9.86 -14.14 -2.01
C GLN A 201 8.88 -15.02 -2.79
N GLU A 202 7.58 -14.96 -2.48
CA GLU A 202 6.53 -15.59 -3.30
C GLU A 202 6.45 -14.97 -4.70
N GLY A 203 6.99 -13.76 -4.88
CA GLY A 203 7.14 -13.04 -6.14
C GLY A 203 6.55 -11.63 -6.11
N VAL A 204 7.16 -10.81 -6.94
CA VAL A 204 6.67 -9.49 -7.31
C VAL A 204 6.44 -9.49 -8.82
N TRP A 205 5.29 -9.00 -9.24
CA TRP A 205 4.95 -8.94 -10.66
C TRP A 205 4.81 -7.48 -11.10
N ILE A 206 5.19 -7.26 -12.34
CA ILE A 206 4.99 -6.02 -13.05
C ILE A 206 3.75 -6.20 -13.92
N VAL A 207 2.78 -5.31 -13.77
CA VAL A 207 1.56 -5.31 -14.56
C VAL A 207 1.83 -4.59 -15.88
N LYS A 208 1.74 -5.28 -17.00
CA LYS A 208 1.91 -4.66 -18.31
C LYS A 208 0.82 -3.63 -18.56
N GLY A 209 1.22 -2.43 -18.92
CA GLY A 209 0.32 -1.29 -19.09
C GLY A 209 -0.01 -0.56 -17.79
N GLY A 210 0.68 -0.91 -16.66
CA GLY A 210 0.59 -0.21 -15.38
C GLY A 210 -0.41 -0.80 -14.39
N MET A 211 -0.29 -0.36 -13.14
CA MET A 211 -1.11 -0.87 -12.02
C MET A 211 -2.60 -0.53 -12.17
N ARG A 212 -2.94 0.51 -12.89
CA ARG A 212 -4.31 0.88 -13.21
C ARG A 212 -5.08 -0.27 -13.88
N ARG A 213 -4.40 -1.11 -14.70
CA ARG A 213 -5.01 -2.28 -15.36
C ARG A 213 -5.64 -3.28 -14.40
N VAL A 214 -5.17 -3.33 -13.16
CA VAL A 214 -5.79 -4.20 -12.12
C VAL A 214 -7.22 -3.75 -11.82
N ALA A 215 -7.44 -2.43 -11.72
CA ALA A 215 -8.79 -1.89 -11.50
C ALA A 215 -9.70 -2.11 -12.72
N ASP A 216 -9.17 -1.92 -13.92
CA ASP A 216 -9.91 -2.15 -15.16
C ASP A 216 -10.30 -3.63 -15.30
N ALA A 217 -9.41 -4.57 -14.95
CA ALA A 217 -9.67 -6.01 -14.96
C ALA A 217 -10.77 -6.41 -13.96
N LEU A 218 -10.76 -5.81 -12.77
CA LEU A 218 -11.81 -6.05 -11.76
C LEU A 218 -13.15 -5.47 -12.19
N GLN A 219 -13.17 -4.30 -12.85
CA GLN A 219 -14.39 -3.75 -13.45
C GLN A 219 -14.95 -4.69 -14.50
N GLN A 220 -14.13 -5.10 -15.48
CA GLN A 220 -14.55 -6.01 -16.56
C GLN A 220 -15.09 -7.33 -16.00
N LEU A 221 -14.44 -7.88 -14.96
CA LEU A 221 -14.92 -9.08 -14.29
C LEU A 221 -16.29 -8.84 -13.63
N GLY A 222 -16.47 -7.68 -12.99
CA GLY A 222 -17.75 -7.30 -12.38
C GLY A 222 -18.87 -7.16 -13.42
N GLU A 223 -18.59 -6.48 -14.51
CA GLU A 223 -19.54 -6.29 -15.64
C GLU A 223 -19.91 -7.61 -16.31
N LYS A 224 -18.96 -8.54 -16.47
CA LYS A 224 -19.21 -9.91 -16.95
C LYS A 224 -20.25 -10.64 -16.12
N HIS A 225 -20.37 -10.31 -14.82
CA HIS A 225 -21.35 -10.86 -13.89
C HIS A 225 -22.56 -9.95 -13.65
N GLY A 226 -22.74 -8.90 -14.45
CA GLY A 226 -23.90 -8.02 -14.40
C GLY A 226 -23.80 -6.85 -13.42
N ALA A 227 -22.64 -6.61 -12.80
CA ALA A 227 -22.45 -5.39 -12.02
C ALA A 227 -22.45 -4.15 -12.92
N ARG A 228 -23.11 -3.09 -12.48
CA ARG A 228 -23.16 -1.80 -13.17
C ARG A 228 -22.22 -0.80 -12.51
N PHE A 229 -21.59 0.06 -13.30
CA PHE A 229 -20.68 1.11 -12.82
C PHE A 229 -21.19 2.48 -13.27
N ARG A 230 -21.36 3.40 -12.31
CA ARG A 230 -21.67 4.81 -12.56
C ARG A 230 -20.50 5.67 -12.09
N PHE A 231 -19.70 6.13 -13.04
CA PHE A 231 -18.61 7.07 -12.81
C PHE A 231 -19.11 8.51 -12.76
N ASN A 232 -18.26 9.44 -12.28
CA ASN A 232 -18.61 10.85 -12.08
C ASN A 232 -19.85 11.01 -11.17
N THR A 233 -20.06 10.04 -10.27
CA THR A 233 -21.24 9.95 -9.41
C THR A 233 -20.82 10.07 -7.95
N HIS A 234 -21.00 11.28 -7.41
CA HIS A 234 -20.64 11.57 -6.02
C HIS A 234 -21.81 11.26 -5.08
N VAL A 235 -21.56 10.45 -4.08
CA VAL A 235 -22.51 10.18 -2.98
C VAL A 235 -22.27 11.16 -1.86
N ASP A 236 -23.28 11.99 -1.54
CA ASP A 236 -23.24 12.94 -0.44
C ASP A 236 -23.69 12.33 0.89
N GLU A 237 -24.57 11.35 0.84
CA GLU A 237 -25.15 10.78 2.06
C GLU A 237 -25.53 9.31 1.88
N ILE A 238 -25.25 8.51 2.91
CA ILE A 238 -25.84 7.18 3.07
C ILE A 238 -27.08 7.35 3.96
N GLN A 239 -28.25 7.07 3.40
CA GLN A 239 -29.52 7.25 4.09
C GLN A 239 -29.77 6.12 5.07
N ILE A 240 -29.98 6.48 6.32
CA ILE A 240 -30.23 5.55 7.43
C ILE A 240 -31.57 5.88 8.08
N ALA A 241 -32.50 4.93 8.09
CA ALA A 241 -33.71 5.01 8.88
C ALA A 241 -33.83 3.78 9.80
N GLN A 242 -34.32 3.99 11.00
CA GLN A 242 -34.49 2.94 12.02
C GLN A 242 -33.24 2.04 12.22
N GLY A 243 -32.01 2.62 12.07
CA GLY A 243 -30.73 1.91 12.23
C GLY A 243 -30.37 0.98 11.06
N ARG A 244 -31.01 1.14 9.91
CA ARG A 244 -30.79 0.38 8.68
C ARG A 244 -30.52 1.31 7.49
N VAL A 245 -29.70 0.84 6.54
CA VAL A 245 -29.53 1.48 5.23
C VAL A 245 -30.85 1.42 4.45
N GLU A 246 -31.25 2.54 3.84
CA GLU A 246 -32.36 2.63 2.89
C GLU A 246 -31.89 3.03 1.49
N GLY A 247 -30.69 3.56 1.36
CA GLY A 247 -30.13 3.99 0.08
C GLY A 247 -29.02 5.01 0.23
N VAL A 248 -28.82 5.78 -0.84
CA VAL A 248 -27.85 6.87 -0.91
C VAL A 248 -28.48 8.11 -1.57
N ARG A 249 -28.00 9.28 -1.19
CA ARG A 249 -28.30 10.55 -1.88
C ARG A 249 -27.04 11.01 -2.63
N LEU A 250 -27.22 11.32 -3.90
CA LEU A 250 -26.16 11.83 -4.76
C LEU A 250 -26.05 13.35 -4.65
N ALA A 251 -24.91 13.93 -5.05
CA ALA A 251 -24.64 15.37 -5.06
C ALA A 251 -25.69 16.19 -5.84
N GLY A 252 -26.33 15.61 -6.84
CA GLY A 252 -27.44 16.24 -7.59
C GLY A 252 -28.81 16.17 -6.91
N GLY A 253 -28.90 15.60 -5.68
CA GLY A 253 -30.15 15.40 -4.95
C GLY A 253 -30.91 14.14 -5.32
N GLU A 254 -30.49 13.38 -6.32
CA GLU A 254 -31.08 12.08 -6.69
C GLU A 254 -30.92 11.11 -5.53
N ILE A 255 -32.01 10.40 -5.20
CA ILE A 255 -32.04 9.37 -4.17
C ILE A 255 -32.14 8.02 -4.85
N LEU A 256 -31.21 7.13 -4.51
CA LEU A 256 -31.20 5.73 -4.97
C LEU A 256 -31.49 4.82 -3.78
N ALA A 257 -32.52 3.99 -3.88
CA ALA A 257 -32.86 3.02 -2.86
C ALA A 257 -31.97 1.78 -3.01
N PHE A 258 -31.40 1.31 -1.91
CA PHE A 258 -30.59 0.09 -1.84
C PHE A 258 -30.88 -0.68 -0.54
N ASP A 259 -30.91 -2.00 -0.62
CA ASP A 259 -31.06 -2.87 0.55
C ASP A 259 -29.81 -2.85 1.44
N ALA A 260 -28.64 -2.61 0.84
CA ALA A 260 -27.36 -2.54 1.52
C ALA A 260 -26.35 -1.68 0.76
N VAL A 261 -25.34 -1.19 1.50
CA VAL A 261 -24.18 -0.44 0.99
C VAL A 261 -22.90 -1.12 1.46
N VAL A 262 -21.99 -1.39 0.54
CA VAL A 262 -20.60 -1.73 0.86
C VAL A 262 -19.75 -0.47 0.66
N PHE A 263 -19.32 0.13 1.76
CA PHE A 263 -18.50 1.34 1.73
C PHE A 263 -17.01 0.97 1.56
N ASN A 264 -16.43 1.35 0.43
CA ASN A 264 -15.03 1.11 0.09
C ASN A 264 -14.15 2.37 0.11
N GLY A 265 -14.65 3.46 0.66
CA GLY A 265 -13.85 4.66 0.97
C GLY A 265 -13.03 4.50 2.25
N ASP A 266 -12.28 5.55 2.63
CA ASP A 266 -11.63 5.54 3.94
C ASP A 266 -12.67 5.69 5.05
N ILE A 267 -12.56 4.85 6.10
CA ILE A 267 -13.51 4.85 7.23
C ILE A 267 -13.59 6.19 7.96
N SER A 268 -12.54 7.03 7.87
CA SER A 268 -12.55 8.36 8.45
C SER A 268 -13.67 9.24 7.86
N ALA A 269 -14.04 9.02 6.60
CA ALA A 269 -15.16 9.74 5.97
C ALA A 269 -16.50 9.44 6.64
N LEU A 270 -16.72 8.18 7.06
CA LEU A 270 -17.89 7.82 7.87
C LEU A 270 -17.80 8.42 9.27
N GLY A 271 -16.66 8.23 9.94
CA GLY A 271 -16.46 8.66 11.32
C GLY A 271 -16.55 10.17 11.53
N THR A 272 -16.24 10.97 10.51
CA THR A 272 -16.36 12.44 10.52
C THR A 272 -17.75 12.94 10.08
N GLY A 273 -18.61 12.03 9.60
CA GLY A 273 -19.97 12.39 9.15
C GLY A 273 -20.04 13.00 7.75
N LEU A 274 -19.01 12.83 6.91
CA LEU A 274 -19.03 13.33 5.53
C LEU A 274 -20.15 12.71 4.68
N LEU A 275 -20.63 11.53 5.06
CA LEU A 275 -21.73 10.84 4.40
C LEU A 275 -23.01 10.83 5.24
N GLY A 276 -23.20 11.88 6.06
CA GLY A 276 -24.37 12.08 6.93
C GLY A 276 -24.08 11.78 8.41
N ALA A 277 -24.80 12.44 9.31
CA ALA A 277 -24.62 12.26 10.74
C ALA A 277 -24.91 10.85 11.26
N PRO A 278 -25.94 10.11 10.74
CA PRO A 278 -26.24 8.77 11.24
C PRO A 278 -25.11 7.75 11.05
N VAL A 279 -24.27 7.89 9.99
CA VAL A 279 -23.20 6.94 9.70
C VAL A 279 -21.97 7.10 10.60
N THR A 280 -21.87 8.14 11.41
CA THR A 280 -20.75 8.34 12.34
C THR A 280 -20.60 7.18 13.34
N LYS A 281 -21.69 6.43 13.58
CA LYS A 281 -21.68 5.22 14.43
C LYS A 281 -20.97 4.03 13.77
N ALA A 282 -20.81 4.05 12.46
CA ALA A 282 -20.23 2.95 11.68
C ALA A 282 -18.72 2.78 11.91
N ALA A 283 -18.01 3.88 12.13
CA ALA A 283 -16.57 3.88 12.36
C ALA A 283 -16.16 5.07 13.24
N LYS A 284 -15.10 4.86 14.02
CA LYS A 284 -14.47 5.98 14.75
C LYS A 284 -13.49 6.70 13.82
N PRO A 285 -13.45 8.03 13.80
CA PRO A 285 -12.44 8.77 13.04
C PRO A 285 -11.04 8.43 13.55
N ILE A 286 -10.09 8.36 12.64
CA ILE A 286 -8.69 8.13 13.00
C ILE A 286 -8.10 9.44 13.50
N ALA A 287 -7.70 9.48 14.77
CA ALA A 287 -7.07 10.67 15.35
C ALA A 287 -5.77 11.00 14.59
N ARG A 288 -5.45 12.30 14.43
CA ARG A 288 -4.29 12.79 13.69
C ARG A 288 -2.98 12.06 14.07
N LYS A 289 -2.74 11.84 15.36
CA LYS A 289 -1.55 11.13 15.88
C LYS A 289 -1.48 9.65 15.49
N ASP A 290 -2.61 9.05 15.14
CA ASP A 290 -2.74 7.63 14.80
C ASP A 290 -2.80 7.39 13.28
N ARG A 291 -2.78 8.45 12.47
CA ARG A 291 -2.76 8.36 11.02
C ARG A 291 -1.45 7.74 10.53
N SER A 292 -1.56 6.95 9.48
CA SER A 292 -0.39 6.42 8.77
C SER A 292 0.39 7.52 8.06
N LEU A 293 1.52 7.15 7.45
CA LEU A 293 2.23 8.03 6.54
C LEU A 293 1.29 8.58 5.46
N SER A 294 1.50 9.85 5.13
CA SER A 294 1.25 10.44 3.82
C SER A 294 2.53 10.43 2.99
N ALA A 295 2.49 11.08 1.86
CA ALA A 295 3.64 11.28 1.00
C ALA A 295 3.60 12.64 0.31
N VAL A 296 4.74 13.11 -0.19
CA VAL A 296 4.78 13.97 -1.37
C VAL A 296 5.24 13.11 -2.52
N THR A 297 4.46 13.08 -3.58
CA THR A 297 4.81 12.33 -4.79
C THR A 297 4.93 13.25 -5.99
N TRP A 298 5.85 12.92 -6.88
CA TRP A 298 5.98 13.54 -8.19
C TRP A 298 5.91 12.46 -9.26
N CYS A 299 4.95 12.61 -10.17
CA CYS A 299 4.97 11.89 -11.44
C CYS A 299 5.89 12.67 -12.37
N VAL A 300 7.00 12.08 -12.76
CA VAL A 300 8.08 12.72 -13.52
C VAL A 300 8.27 11.99 -14.84
N SER A 301 8.31 12.75 -15.94
CA SER A 301 8.80 12.29 -17.23
C SER A 301 10.06 13.08 -17.56
N ALA A 302 11.21 12.41 -17.65
CA ALA A 302 12.49 13.05 -17.86
C ALA A 302 13.54 12.07 -18.39
N LYS A 303 14.57 12.58 -19.05
CA LYS A 303 15.77 11.81 -19.38
C LYS A 303 16.61 11.58 -18.12
N THR A 304 17.07 10.34 -17.92
CA THR A 304 17.91 9.96 -16.75
C THR A 304 19.26 9.43 -17.18
N ARG A 305 20.28 9.56 -16.32
CA ARG A 305 21.66 9.11 -16.54
C ARG A 305 22.32 8.63 -15.26
N GLY A 306 23.44 7.92 -15.42
CA GLY A 306 24.38 7.57 -14.36
C GLY A 306 23.96 6.33 -13.58
N PHE A 307 22.85 6.35 -12.86
CA PHE A 307 22.37 5.22 -12.09
C PHE A 307 21.54 4.25 -12.95
N PRO A 308 21.86 2.93 -12.94
CA PRO A 308 21.11 1.95 -13.70
C PRO A 308 19.77 1.64 -13.01
N LEU A 309 18.73 2.38 -13.35
CA LEU A 309 17.40 2.21 -12.80
C LEU A 309 16.81 0.82 -13.13
N HIS A 310 16.12 0.25 -12.15
CA HIS A 310 15.17 -0.84 -12.32
C HIS A 310 13.74 -0.35 -12.08
N HIS A 311 12.76 -1.25 -12.17
CA HIS A 311 11.37 -0.88 -11.93
C HIS A 311 11.20 -0.26 -10.54
N HIS A 312 11.76 -0.86 -9.49
CA HIS A 312 11.73 -0.33 -8.13
C HIS A 312 13.14 0.05 -7.65
N ASN A 313 13.29 1.29 -7.18
CA ASN A 313 14.55 1.80 -6.67
C ASN A 313 14.33 2.54 -5.34
N VAL A 314 15.28 2.42 -4.43
CA VAL A 314 15.26 3.12 -3.14
C VAL A 314 16.60 3.79 -2.92
N PHE A 315 16.58 5.08 -2.70
CA PHE A 315 17.74 5.90 -2.38
C PHE A 315 17.63 6.29 -0.91
N PHE A 316 18.48 5.72 -0.08
CA PHE A 316 18.37 5.87 1.35
C PHE A 316 18.96 7.18 1.87
N ALA A 317 18.23 7.79 2.82
CA ALA A 317 18.76 8.82 3.70
C ALA A 317 19.86 8.24 4.60
N GLU A 318 20.76 9.10 5.08
CA GLU A 318 21.81 8.69 6.02
C GLU A 318 21.23 8.32 7.38
N ASP A 319 20.41 9.19 7.96
CA ASP A 319 19.72 8.92 9.22
C ASP A 319 18.27 8.53 8.96
N TYR A 320 18.06 7.21 8.89
CA TYR A 320 16.74 6.66 8.59
C TYR A 320 15.72 6.86 9.71
N LEU A 321 16.16 6.85 10.97
CA LEU A 321 15.25 6.97 12.10
C LEU A 321 14.82 8.42 12.32
N GLU A 322 15.69 9.38 11.99
CA GLU A 322 15.38 10.80 11.98
C GLU A 322 14.19 11.13 11.06
N GLU A 323 14.11 10.48 9.89
CA GLU A 323 12.99 10.65 8.97
C GLU A 323 11.64 10.32 9.64
N PHE A 324 11.56 9.20 10.36
CA PHE A 324 10.31 8.80 11.05
C PHE A 324 10.01 9.67 12.27
N ASP A 325 11.04 10.15 12.97
CA ASP A 325 10.87 11.11 14.07
C ASP A 325 10.32 12.43 13.53
N ALA A 326 10.87 12.93 12.43
CA ALA A 326 10.35 14.12 11.74
C ALA A 326 8.86 13.94 11.39
N VAL A 327 8.52 12.86 10.71
CA VAL A 327 7.16 12.65 10.19
C VAL A 327 6.13 12.40 11.32
N PHE A 328 6.42 11.49 12.26
CA PHE A 328 5.42 11.05 13.25
C PHE A 328 5.39 11.91 14.51
N ARG A 329 6.53 12.46 14.96
CA ARG A 329 6.60 13.26 16.19
C ARG A 329 6.59 14.75 15.92
N ARG A 330 7.54 15.23 15.10
CA ARG A 330 7.63 16.66 14.79
C ARG A 330 6.63 17.13 13.74
N ARG A 331 6.02 16.21 13.00
CA ARG A 331 5.05 16.50 11.94
C ARG A 331 5.63 17.39 10.84
N THR A 332 6.85 17.08 10.45
CA THR A 332 7.63 17.79 9.42
C THR A 332 8.18 16.80 8.39
N ILE A 333 8.68 17.31 7.27
CA ILE A 333 9.38 16.53 6.26
C ILE A 333 10.87 16.86 6.39
N THR A 334 11.74 15.84 6.42
CA THR A 334 13.18 16.02 6.49
C THR A 334 13.74 16.60 5.19
N SER A 335 14.85 17.34 5.29
CA SER A 335 15.57 17.87 4.12
C SER A 335 16.39 16.80 3.38
N ALA A 336 16.64 15.64 3.99
CA ALA A 336 17.34 14.51 3.37
C ALA A 336 16.50 13.24 3.50
N PRO A 337 15.38 13.12 2.76
CA PRO A 337 14.47 11.99 2.88
C PRO A 337 15.02 10.74 2.19
N THR A 338 14.57 9.57 2.61
CA THR A 338 14.61 8.36 1.78
C THR A 338 13.69 8.56 0.59
N VAL A 339 14.20 8.30 -0.62
CA VAL A 339 13.45 8.49 -1.87
C VAL A 339 13.15 7.14 -2.49
N TYR A 340 11.88 6.86 -2.74
CA TYR A 340 11.45 5.73 -3.54
C TYR A 340 11.17 6.18 -4.98
N VAL A 341 11.66 5.41 -5.96
CA VAL A 341 11.42 5.66 -7.37
C VAL A 341 10.88 4.39 -8.03
N CYS A 342 9.68 4.48 -8.62
CA CYS A 342 9.18 3.48 -9.55
C CYS A 342 9.42 3.99 -10.99
N ALA A 343 10.41 3.39 -11.67
CA ALA A 343 10.71 3.69 -13.06
C ALA A 343 9.91 2.73 -13.96
N GLN A 344 8.75 3.18 -14.41
CA GLN A 344 7.72 2.33 -15.00
C GLN A 344 8.11 1.72 -16.36
N ASP A 345 9.09 2.31 -17.02
CA ASP A 345 9.62 1.85 -18.29
C ASP A 345 10.83 0.90 -18.16
N ARG A 346 11.26 0.58 -16.94
CA ARG A 346 12.43 -0.23 -16.61
C ARG A 346 12.03 -1.60 -16.05
N ALA A 347 11.21 -2.33 -16.80
CA ALA A 347 10.66 -3.61 -16.36
C ALA A 347 11.61 -4.79 -16.51
N ASP A 348 12.55 -4.76 -17.47
CA ASP A 348 13.43 -5.88 -17.80
C ASP A 348 14.90 -5.59 -17.46
N ALA A 349 15.40 -6.25 -16.41
CA ALA A 349 16.74 -6.05 -15.90
C ALA A 349 17.85 -6.46 -16.87
N ALA A 350 17.61 -7.44 -17.74
CA ALA A 350 18.64 -7.96 -18.65
C ALA A 350 18.88 -7.03 -19.85
N VAL A 351 17.82 -6.30 -20.24
CA VAL A 351 17.82 -5.45 -21.45
C VAL A 351 18.07 -3.97 -21.09
N ASP A 352 17.69 -3.53 -19.89
CA ASP A 352 17.50 -2.12 -19.59
C ASP A 352 18.70 -1.40 -18.96
N GLN A 353 19.80 -2.10 -18.64
CA GLN A 353 20.89 -1.49 -17.83
C GLN A 353 21.65 -0.35 -18.55
N HIS A 354 21.61 -0.31 -19.87
CA HIS A 354 22.39 0.63 -20.69
C HIS A 354 21.62 1.28 -21.84
N ILE A 355 20.29 1.07 -21.89
CA ILE A 355 19.50 1.72 -22.95
C ILE A 355 19.27 3.17 -22.55
N GLU A 356 19.89 4.10 -23.31
CA GLU A 356 19.49 5.50 -23.28
C GLU A 356 18.06 5.60 -23.85
N ARG A 357 17.15 6.12 -23.02
CA ARG A 357 15.77 6.41 -23.39
C ARG A 357 15.60 7.91 -23.58
N ASP A 358 14.72 8.31 -24.46
CA ASP A 358 14.39 9.73 -24.63
C ASP A 358 13.69 10.30 -23.38
N SER A 359 12.98 9.45 -22.62
CA SER A 359 12.34 9.79 -21.36
C SER A 359 12.04 8.54 -20.55
N ASP A 360 12.21 8.61 -19.23
CA ASP A 360 11.74 7.63 -18.25
C ASP A 360 10.51 8.19 -17.53
N ARG A 361 9.44 7.38 -17.44
CA ARG A 361 8.26 7.69 -16.63
C ARG A 361 8.47 7.18 -15.23
N MET A 362 8.47 8.08 -14.27
CA MET A 362 8.82 7.77 -12.88
C MET A 362 7.77 8.29 -11.91
N LEU A 363 7.43 7.48 -10.91
CA LEU A 363 6.83 7.96 -9.67
C LEU A 363 7.95 8.12 -8.64
N VAL A 364 8.21 9.34 -8.22
CA VAL A 364 9.14 9.69 -7.13
C VAL A 364 8.33 9.96 -5.87
N LEU A 365 8.72 9.38 -4.74
CA LEU A 365 7.99 9.47 -3.48
C LEU A 365 8.94 9.71 -2.32
N ILE A 366 8.56 10.65 -1.44
CA ILE A 366 9.11 10.81 -0.10
C ILE A 366 7.99 10.73 0.94
N ASN A 367 8.32 10.27 2.15
CA ASN A 367 7.36 10.20 3.25
C ASN A 367 7.01 11.59 3.79
N ALA A 368 5.74 11.79 4.15
CA ALA A 368 5.23 13.02 4.73
C ALA A 368 4.23 12.75 5.86
N PRO A 369 4.03 13.70 6.79
CA PRO A 369 2.95 13.61 7.78
C PRO A 369 1.58 13.73 7.12
N ALA A 370 0.59 13.00 7.63
CA ALA A 370 -0.78 13.03 7.14
C ALA A 370 -1.56 14.22 7.77
N ASP A 371 -1.19 15.42 7.38
CA ASP A 371 -1.68 16.70 7.90
C ASP A 371 -2.32 17.60 6.84
N GLY A 372 -2.64 17.06 5.66
CA GLY A 372 -3.19 17.82 4.54
C GLY A 372 -4.60 18.39 4.75
N ASP A 373 -5.24 18.10 5.89
CA ASP A 373 -6.46 18.76 6.35
C ASP A 373 -6.23 19.93 7.33
N VAL A 374 -4.98 20.15 7.75
CA VAL A 374 -4.60 21.18 8.74
C VAL A 374 -3.59 22.15 8.16
N SER A 375 -2.78 21.73 7.21
CA SER A 375 -1.74 22.53 6.56
C SER A 375 -1.59 22.13 5.09
N SER A 376 -1.22 23.11 4.26
CA SER A 376 -0.86 22.89 2.86
C SER A 376 0.56 23.33 2.60
N LEU A 377 1.21 22.69 1.65
CA LEU A 377 2.54 23.06 1.16
C LEU A 377 2.40 24.09 0.04
N SER A 378 3.15 25.18 0.13
CA SER A 378 3.27 26.12 -0.99
C SER A 378 4.06 25.51 -2.16
N GLU A 379 3.87 26.05 -3.36
CA GLU A 379 4.64 25.63 -4.55
C GLU A 379 6.15 25.73 -4.32
N VAL A 380 6.62 26.76 -3.61
CA VAL A 380 8.02 26.93 -3.24
C VAL A 380 8.51 25.80 -2.33
N GLN A 381 7.69 25.39 -1.36
CA GLN A 381 8.03 24.26 -0.48
C GLN A 381 8.04 22.93 -1.24
N ILE A 382 7.06 22.70 -2.12
CA ILE A 382 7.01 21.50 -2.97
C ILE A 382 8.23 21.43 -3.88
N ALA A 383 8.64 22.54 -4.50
CA ALA A 383 9.84 22.61 -5.34
C ALA A 383 11.14 22.36 -4.53
N ALA A 384 11.23 22.92 -3.32
CA ALA A 384 12.37 22.67 -2.44
C ALA A 384 12.47 21.21 -2.01
N LEU A 385 11.34 20.56 -1.71
CA LEU A 385 11.29 19.12 -1.37
C LEU A 385 11.68 18.25 -2.59
N GLN A 386 11.27 18.64 -3.79
CA GLN A 386 11.67 17.96 -5.02
C GLN A 386 13.19 18.03 -5.23
N GLU A 387 13.77 19.21 -5.07
CA GLU A 387 15.24 19.38 -5.18
C GLU A 387 15.96 18.57 -4.10
N ASN A 388 15.48 18.56 -2.86
CA ASN A 388 16.04 17.73 -1.79
C ASN A 388 16.04 16.23 -2.16
N ALA A 389 14.93 15.73 -2.71
CA ALA A 389 14.86 14.36 -3.20
C ALA A 389 15.84 14.10 -4.35
N PHE A 390 15.97 15.04 -5.28
CA PHE A 390 16.90 14.93 -6.41
C PHE A 390 18.37 15.01 -5.96
N VAL A 391 18.67 15.78 -4.92
CA VAL A 391 20.02 15.80 -4.31
C VAL A 391 20.38 14.41 -3.76
N VAL A 392 19.48 13.76 -3.02
CA VAL A 392 19.71 12.39 -2.49
C VAL A 392 19.95 11.40 -3.63
N MET A 393 19.13 11.44 -4.68
CA MET A 393 19.29 10.57 -5.84
C MET A 393 20.60 10.82 -6.58
N ARG A 394 20.99 12.10 -6.75
CA ARG A 394 22.25 12.50 -7.39
C ARG A 394 23.47 12.03 -6.59
N GLN A 395 23.41 12.10 -5.26
CA GLN A 395 24.45 11.56 -4.38
C GLN A 395 24.62 10.04 -4.52
N CYS A 396 23.58 9.33 -4.95
CA CYS A 396 23.63 7.90 -5.29
C CYS A 396 23.94 7.65 -6.78
N GLY A 397 24.18 8.68 -7.57
CA GLY A 397 24.59 8.59 -8.98
C GLY A 397 23.46 8.72 -10.00
N LEU A 398 22.20 8.99 -9.60
CA LEU A 398 21.09 9.22 -10.53
C LEU A 398 21.00 10.71 -10.88
N GLU A 399 21.17 11.02 -12.14
CA GLU A 399 20.95 12.36 -12.69
C GLU A 399 19.65 12.41 -13.48
N ILE A 400 18.81 13.41 -13.18
CA ILE A 400 17.58 13.73 -13.91
C ILE A 400 17.84 15.02 -14.70
N ASP A 401 17.64 14.97 -16.01
CA ASP A 401 17.84 16.12 -16.88
C ASP A 401 16.65 17.09 -16.75
N ALA A 402 16.90 18.18 -16.03
CA ALA A 402 15.90 19.22 -15.79
C ALA A 402 15.38 19.88 -17.07
N SER A 403 16.18 19.89 -18.15
CA SER A 403 15.77 20.50 -19.42
C SER A 403 14.70 19.71 -20.17
N THR A 404 14.59 18.42 -19.88
CA THR A 404 13.61 17.50 -20.49
C THR A 404 12.44 17.18 -19.55
N MET A 405 12.51 17.68 -18.30
CA MET A 405 11.61 17.27 -17.24
C MET A 405 10.24 17.93 -17.34
N SER A 406 9.22 17.07 -17.25
CA SER A 406 7.86 17.47 -16.89
C SER A 406 7.47 16.75 -15.60
N SER A 407 6.83 17.44 -14.66
CA SER A 407 6.41 16.81 -13.40
C SER A 407 5.07 17.33 -12.90
N VAL A 408 4.34 16.45 -12.20
CA VAL A 408 3.10 16.78 -11.48
C VAL A 408 3.22 16.29 -10.06
N ALA A 409 3.12 17.20 -9.10
CA ALA A 409 3.19 16.89 -7.68
C ALA A 409 1.83 16.53 -7.09
N THR A 410 1.82 15.65 -6.10
CA THR A 410 0.66 15.42 -5.23
C THR A 410 1.16 15.44 -3.78
N PRO A 411 0.94 16.55 -3.06
CA PRO A 411 1.27 16.68 -1.64
C PRO A 411 0.16 16.12 -0.73
N PRO A 412 0.34 16.10 0.61
CA PRO A 412 -0.65 15.54 1.55
C PRO A 412 -2.05 16.15 1.43
N GLU A 413 -2.18 17.45 1.20
CA GLU A 413 -3.47 18.11 0.95
C GLU A 413 -4.12 17.65 -0.36
N GLY A 414 -3.33 17.37 -1.39
CA GLY A 414 -3.81 16.76 -2.64
C GLY A 414 -4.36 15.36 -2.40
N PHE A 415 -3.67 14.54 -1.59
CA PHE A 415 -4.19 13.23 -1.19
C PHE A 415 -5.43 13.34 -0.31
N ASN A 416 -5.51 14.35 0.59
CA ASN A 416 -6.72 14.58 1.37
C ASN A 416 -7.92 15.01 0.50
N ALA A 417 -7.69 15.79 -0.54
CA ALA A 417 -8.74 16.14 -1.50
C ALA A 417 -9.25 14.91 -2.29
N LEU A 418 -8.33 14.03 -2.68
CA LEU A 418 -8.66 12.77 -3.35
C LEU A 418 -9.35 11.76 -2.40
N PHE A 419 -8.93 11.70 -1.14
CA PHE A 419 -9.43 10.76 -0.12
C PHE A 419 -9.78 11.53 1.15
N PRO A 420 -10.98 12.14 1.21
CA PRO A 420 -11.35 13.10 2.24
C PRO A 420 -11.31 12.54 3.68
N ALA A 421 -11.13 13.43 4.65
CA ALA A 421 -11.04 13.15 6.08
C ALA A 421 -9.84 12.30 6.51
N THR A 422 -8.86 12.09 5.63
CA THR A 422 -7.67 11.29 5.93
C THR A 422 -6.46 12.13 6.36
N GLY A 423 -6.49 13.44 6.11
CA GLY A 423 -5.30 14.30 6.17
C GLY A 423 -4.23 13.91 5.15
N GLY A 424 -4.60 13.11 4.15
CA GLY A 424 -3.69 12.53 3.17
C GLY A 424 -3.05 11.21 3.60
N ALA A 425 -3.49 10.57 4.70
CA ALA A 425 -3.01 9.24 5.10
C ALA A 425 -3.31 8.20 4.02
N LEU A 426 -2.26 7.53 3.54
CA LEU A 426 -2.38 6.60 2.41
C LEU A 426 -2.83 5.20 2.83
N TYR A 427 -2.64 4.84 4.10
CA TYR A 427 -2.84 3.48 4.63
C TYR A 427 -3.86 3.44 5.78
N GLY A 428 -4.61 4.53 5.98
CA GLY A 428 -5.53 4.68 7.10
C GLY A 428 -4.81 4.85 8.44
N ARG A 429 -5.02 3.95 9.41
CA ARG A 429 -4.34 3.95 10.71
C ARG A 429 -2.93 3.37 10.59
N ALA A 430 -1.93 4.00 11.24
CA ALA A 430 -0.60 3.44 11.40
C ALA A 430 -0.63 2.16 12.27
N ASN A 431 0.17 1.18 11.92
CA ASN A 431 0.32 -0.06 12.67
C ASN A 431 1.39 0.12 13.77
N HIS A 432 1.17 1.06 14.69
CA HIS A 432 2.05 1.32 15.83
C HIS A 432 1.56 0.58 17.07
N GLY A 433 2.43 -0.25 17.66
CA GLY A 433 2.12 -1.09 18.82
C GLY A 433 1.49 -2.44 18.47
N SER A 434 1.56 -3.36 19.42
CA SER A 434 1.17 -4.77 19.28
C SER A 434 -0.31 -4.99 18.94
N MET A 435 -1.17 -4.05 19.34
CA MET A 435 -2.63 -4.15 19.15
C MET A 435 -3.14 -3.35 17.96
N ALA A 436 -2.27 -2.66 17.23
CA ALA A 436 -2.68 -1.75 16.16
C ALA A 436 -3.44 -2.46 15.02
N SER A 437 -3.02 -3.67 14.66
CA SER A 437 -3.70 -4.47 13.64
C SER A 437 -5.15 -4.83 14.03
N PHE A 438 -5.43 -5.02 15.32
CA PHE A 438 -6.78 -5.27 15.83
C PHE A 438 -7.63 -3.99 15.97
N ALA A 439 -7.05 -2.81 15.81
CA ALA A 439 -7.78 -1.55 15.87
C ALA A 439 -8.51 -1.21 14.56
N ARG A 440 -8.20 -1.90 13.45
CA ARG A 440 -8.93 -1.74 12.19
C ARG A 440 -10.31 -2.39 12.33
N PRO A 441 -11.41 -1.76 11.86
CA PRO A 441 -12.73 -2.38 11.88
C PRO A 441 -12.76 -3.60 10.95
N GLY A 442 -13.65 -4.55 11.24
CA GLY A 442 -13.99 -5.65 10.34
C GLY A 442 -14.99 -5.22 9.26
N ALA A 443 -15.56 -6.19 8.56
CA ALA A 443 -16.52 -5.97 7.49
C ALA A 443 -17.87 -5.38 7.96
N THR A 444 -18.22 -5.47 9.26
CA THR A 444 -19.48 -4.95 9.81
C THR A 444 -19.30 -3.56 10.42
N SER A 445 -20.29 -2.69 10.24
CA SER A 445 -20.29 -1.33 10.76
C SER A 445 -21.11 -1.11 12.03
N GLY A 446 -21.89 -2.09 12.46
CA GLY A 446 -22.92 -1.95 13.50
C GLY A 446 -24.22 -1.27 13.02
N ILE A 447 -24.30 -0.80 11.78
CA ILE A 447 -25.52 -0.32 11.12
C ILE A 447 -26.00 -1.44 10.18
N ARG A 448 -27.25 -1.86 10.29
CA ARG A 448 -27.80 -2.92 9.43
C ARG A 448 -27.74 -2.51 7.95
N GLY A 449 -27.25 -3.41 7.11
CA GLY A 449 -27.10 -3.14 5.67
C GLY A 449 -25.89 -2.26 5.30
N LEU A 450 -25.07 -1.79 6.25
CA LEU A 450 -23.83 -1.06 5.95
C LEU A 450 -22.61 -1.94 6.25
N TYR A 451 -21.86 -2.29 5.21
CA TYR A 451 -20.64 -3.09 5.27
C TYR A 451 -19.42 -2.24 4.92
N LEU A 452 -18.26 -2.63 5.44
CA LEU A 452 -17.01 -1.90 5.28
C LEU A 452 -16.00 -2.76 4.51
N ALA A 453 -15.30 -2.14 3.54
CA ALA A 453 -14.23 -2.77 2.77
C ALA A 453 -13.08 -1.79 2.51
N GLY A 454 -11.94 -2.31 2.07
CA GLY A 454 -10.81 -1.50 1.61
C GLY A 454 -9.64 -1.40 2.56
N GLY A 455 -8.65 -0.59 2.20
CA GLY A 455 -7.34 -0.53 2.86
C GLY A 455 -7.32 0.06 4.27
N SER A 456 -8.35 0.78 4.72
CA SER A 456 -8.51 1.26 6.10
C SER A 456 -9.27 0.28 7.00
N VAL A 457 -9.76 -0.83 6.43
CA VAL A 457 -10.50 -1.92 7.07
C VAL A 457 -9.58 -3.15 7.21
N HIS A 458 -9.98 -4.12 8.02
CA HIS A 458 -9.30 -5.42 8.12
C HIS A 458 -9.28 -6.14 6.75
N PRO A 459 -8.21 -6.79 6.35
CA PRO A 459 -6.98 -7.05 7.11
C PRO A 459 -5.96 -5.90 7.10
N GLY A 460 -6.10 -4.89 6.25
CA GLY A 460 -5.22 -3.74 6.24
C GLY A 460 -4.99 -3.13 4.87
N ALA A 461 -3.92 -2.36 4.75
CA ALA A 461 -3.54 -1.66 3.55
C ALA A 461 -2.74 -2.54 2.58
N GLY A 462 -2.77 -2.19 1.31
CA GLY A 462 -2.18 -2.91 0.17
C GLY A 462 -3.25 -3.45 -0.77
N ILE A 463 -2.94 -3.57 -2.05
CA ILE A 463 -3.92 -4.01 -3.06
C ILE A 463 -4.48 -5.41 -2.74
N PRO A 464 -3.65 -6.42 -2.45
CA PRO A 464 -4.17 -7.74 -2.11
C PRO A 464 -4.98 -7.72 -0.82
N MET A 465 -4.59 -6.92 0.18
CA MET A 465 -5.35 -6.79 1.43
C MET A 465 -6.71 -6.12 1.21
N ALA A 466 -6.78 -5.08 0.37
CA ALA A 466 -8.03 -4.44 0.00
C ALA A 466 -8.95 -5.40 -0.78
N THR A 467 -8.40 -6.25 -1.64
CA THR A 467 -9.14 -7.30 -2.36
C THR A 467 -9.72 -8.32 -1.38
N ILE A 468 -8.91 -8.82 -0.43
CA ILE A 468 -9.41 -9.72 0.63
C ILE A 468 -10.50 -9.03 1.45
N SER A 469 -10.30 -7.76 1.84
CA SER A 469 -11.29 -6.98 2.59
C SER A 469 -12.64 -6.90 1.86
N GLY A 470 -12.63 -6.67 0.54
CA GLY A 470 -13.84 -6.69 -0.29
C GLY A 470 -14.54 -8.04 -0.29
N ARG A 471 -13.77 -9.13 -0.42
CA ARG A 471 -14.28 -10.51 -0.34
C ARG A 471 -14.89 -10.82 1.02
N LEU A 472 -14.23 -10.41 2.11
CA LEU A 472 -14.75 -10.60 3.48
C LEU A 472 -16.04 -9.81 3.71
N ALA A 473 -16.17 -8.61 3.14
CA ALA A 473 -17.41 -7.83 3.21
C ALA A 473 -18.55 -8.52 2.44
N ALA A 474 -18.27 -9.04 1.24
CA ALA A 474 -19.25 -9.80 0.46
C ALA A 474 -19.69 -11.08 1.18
N GLN A 475 -18.75 -11.86 1.72
CA GLN A 475 -19.04 -13.05 2.52
C GLN A 475 -19.93 -12.74 3.73
N ARG A 476 -19.63 -11.64 4.43
CA ARG A 476 -20.40 -11.22 5.59
C ARG A 476 -21.81 -10.79 5.21
N PHE A 477 -21.97 -10.03 4.13
CA PHE A 477 -23.26 -9.66 3.59
C PHE A 477 -24.13 -10.89 3.28
N ILE A 478 -23.57 -11.88 2.56
CA ILE A 478 -24.29 -13.12 2.20
C ILE A 478 -24.71 -13.89 3.46
N ALA A 479 -23.80 -14.01 4.44
CA ALA A 479 -24.09 -14.70 5.70
C ALA A 479 -25.20 -14.01 6.52
N ASP A 480 -25.29 -12.68 6.49
CA ASP A 480 -26.33 -11.91 7.20
C ASP A 480 -27.72 -12.06 6.56
N LEU A 481 -27.79 -12.48 5.28
CA LEU A 481 -29.05 -12.81 4.60
C LEU A 481 -29.51 -14.25 4.86
N GLY A 482 -28.70 -15.08 5.51
CA GLY A 482 -29.06 -16.46 5.84
C GLY A 482 -28.91 -17.46 4.70
N PHE A 483 -28.10 -17.15 3.68
CA PHE A 483 -27.72 -18.07 2.59
C PHE A 483 -26.45 -18.86 2.94
#